data_bfb13a54b387c5622d311b627eacdcd9
#
_entry.id   bfb13a54b387c5622d311b627eacdcd9
#
_cell.length_a   1.000
_cell.length_b   1.000
_cell.length_c   1.000
_cell.angle_alpha   90.00
_cell.angle_beta   90.00
_cell.angle_gamma   90.00
#
_symmetry.space_group_name_H-M   'P 1'
#
loop_
_entity.id
_entity.type
_entity.pdbx_description
1 polymer ?
#
loop_
_entity_poly.entity_id
_entity_poly.type
_entity_poly.pdbx_seq_one_letter_code
_entity_poly.pdbx_strand_id
1 'polypeptide(L)'
;MSGFLHLSDFHLVEDETLLSRAFNAKYILKNTIDKIVDKRKDFGNLDGVIITGDISDDGSTTSYSDAYDILKELNLPLLAIPGNHDLREPMMKYFAKDTNIQNPEFFDWVYETSDTLIIGLDTLVEGQNHGMLRSESLNLLFEKLSQPTEKNIILTIHHPPINTGIPFMDEIGLKNSDELSECLDAAKQPIRILCGHVHGIYQGSLGIHSVVTAPSTCTRFSFNRRVDAPKGFKLFPTGFAYLDSSSNGFWTPLTTSDQK
;
A
#
# COMPACT_ATOMS: atom_id res chain seq x y z
N MET A 1 6.83 13.44 -16.23
CA MET A 1 7.10 12.15 -15.57
C MET A 1 6.53 12.26 -14.18
N SER A 2 5.61 11.38 -13.85
CA SER A 2 4.95 11.36 -12.56
C SER A 2 5.78 10.58 -11.54
N GLY A 3 6.05 11.19 -10.39
CA GLY A 3 6.74 10.57 -9.27
C GLY A 3 5.80 10.35 -8.10
N PHE A 4 5.90 9.22 -7.42
CA PHE A 4 5.09 8.90 -6.24
C PHE A 4 5.95 8.36 -5.10
N LEU A 5 5.54 8.65 -3.89
CA LEU A 5 6.00 7.92 -2.72
C LEU A 5 5.08 6.71 -2.51
N HIS A 6 5.62 5.57 -2.11
CA HIS A 6 4.86 4.40 -1.75
C HIS A 6 5.15 4.05 -0.28
N LEU A 7 4.15 4.24 0.55
CA LEU A 7 4.19 3.97 1.99
C LEU A 7 3.15 2.88 2.34
N SER A 8 3.38 2.15 3.44
CA SER A 8 2.49 1.07 3.86
C SER A 8 2.69 0.70 5.33
N ASP A 9 1.67 0.07 5.91
CA ASP A 9 1.77 -0.66 7.18
C ASP A 9 2.30 0.20 8.33
N PHE A 10 1.57 1.29 8.65
CA PHE A 10 1.94 2.22 9.72
C PHE A 10 1.57 1.70 11.10
N HIS A 11 0.43 0.98 11.19
CA HIS A 11 -0.09 0.40 12.42
C HIS A 11 -0.17 1.39 13.59
N LEU A 12 -0.73 2.58 13.36
CA LEU A 12 -0.96 3.53 14.43
C LEU A 12 -2.04 3.02 15.39
N VAL A 13 -1.91 3.38 16.64
CA VAL A 13 -2.88 3.08 17.71
C VAL A 13 -3.19 4.35 18.49
N GLU A 14 -4.42 4.46 19.00
CA GLU A 14 -4.83 5.57 19.85
C GLU A 14 -4.06 5.57 21.19
N ASP A 15 -3.90 4.39 21.78
CA ASP A 15 -3.09 4.21 22.99
C ASP A 15 -1.77 3.54 22.64
N GLU A 16 -0.69 4.32 22.60
CA GLU A 16 0.67 3.87 22.28
C GLU A 16 1.18 2.74 23.19
N THR A 17 0.50 2.45 24.30
CA THR A 17 0.84 1.32 25.18
C THR A 17 0.35 -0.03 24.62
N LEU A 18 -0.55 -0.06 23.64
CA LEU A 18 -1.18 -1.28 23.13
C LEU A 18 -0.29 -2.09 22.20
N LEU A 19 0.50 -1.45 21.35
CA LEU A 19 1.41 -2.14 20.44
C LEU A 19 2.61 -2.72 21.18
N SER A 20 2.44 -3.89 21.76
CA SER A 20 3.48 -4.75 22.38
C SER A 20 4.53 -4.03 23.25
N ARG A 21 4.35 -2.77 23.60
CA ARG A 21 5.30 -1.87 24.29
C ARG A 21 6.70 -1.81 23.66
N ALA A 22 6.82 -2.28 22.41
CA ALA A 22 8.10 -2.43 21.73
C ALA A 22 8.52 -1.18 20.95
N PHE A 23 7.56 -0.38 20.50
CA PHE A 23 7.84 0.81 19.67
C PHE A 23 6.64 1.76 19.62
N ASN A 24 6.93 3.01 19.29
CA ASN A 24 5.93 4.06 19.06
C ASN A 24 5.76 4.27 17.54
N ALA A 25 4.70 3.69 16.95
CA ALA A 25 4.43 3.75 15.52
C ALA A 25 4.23 5.19 15.03
N LYS A 26 3.53 6.02 15.80
CA LYS A 26 3.30 7.44 15.48
C LYS A 26 4.62 8.22 15.40
N TYR A 27 5.52 8.02 16.37
CA TYR A 27 6.83 8.66 16.35
C TYR A 27 7.65 8.19 15.14
N ILE A 28 7.63 6.90 14.81
CA ILE A 28 8.37 6.35 13.68
C ILE A 28 7.84 6.92 12.36
N LEU A 29 6.52 6.96 12.18
CA LEU A 29 5.89 7.56 11.01
C LEU A 29 6.29 9.05 10.89
N LYS A 30 6.13 9.83 11.97
CA LYS A 30 6.49 11.26 11.98
C LYS A 30 7.96 11.46 11.57
N ASN A 31 8.88 10.70 12.16
CA ASN A 31 10.30 10.79 11.82
C ASN A 31 10.58 10.41 10.36
N THR A 32 9.83 9.46 9.81
CA THR A 32 9.93 9.09 8.40
C THR A 32 9.48 10.25 7.50
N ILE A 33 8.34 10.86 7.82
CA ILE A 33 7.81 11.98 7.05
C ILE A 33 8.73 13.21 7.15
N ASP A 34 9.26 13.52 8.33
CA ASP A 34 10.23 14.62 8.51
C ASP A 34 11.45 14.44 7.59
N LYS A 35 12.00 13.24 7.52
CA LYS A 35 13.12 12.92 6.63
C LYS A 35 12.76 13.09 5.13
N ILE A 36 11.55 12.71 4.74
CA ILE A 36 11.07 12.90 3.37
C ILE A 36 10.94 14.40 3.07
N VAL A 37 10.39 15.17 4.00
CA VAL A 37 10.25 16.63 3.85
C VAL A 37 11.62 17.31 3.74
N ASP A 38 12.56 16.96 4.59
CA ASP A 38 13.92 17.50 4.58
C ASP A 38 14.65 17.22 3.27
N LYS A 39 14.40 16.04 2.68
CA LYS A 39 14.99 15.60 1.41
C LYS A 39 14.07 15.79 0.19
N ARG A 40 13.04 16.59 0.33
CA ARG A 40 12.01 16.77 -0.72
C ARG A 40 12.60 17.06 -2.11
N LYS A 41 13.71 17.81 -2.16
CA LYS A 41 14.38 18.17 -3.41
C LYS A 41 15.04 16.99 -4.13
N ASP A 42 15.42 15.95 -3.39
CA ASP A 42 16.10 14.78 -3.93
C ASP A 42 15.12 13.88 -4.74
N PHE A 43 13.82 14.00 -4.47
CA PHE A 43 12.77 13.22 -5.16
C PHE A 43 12.27 13.86 -6.46
N GLY A 44 12.69 15.10 -6.78
CA GLY A 44 12.16 15.81 -7.94
C GLY A 44 10.68 16.16 -7.80
N ASN A 45 9.93 16.05 -8.91
CA ASN A 45 8.49 16.29 -8.89
C ASN A 45 7.75 15.05 -8.37
N LEU A 46 6.91 15.26 -7.34
CA LEU A 46 6.03 14.23 -6.78
C LEU A 46 4.57 14.62 -7.03
N ASP A 47 3.80 13.67 -7.56
CA ASP A 47 2.38 13.85 -7.91
C ASP A 47 1.43 13.25 -6.86
N GLY A 48 1.97 12.47 -5.90
CA GLY A 48 1.16 11.90 -4.83
C GLY A 48 1.91 10.93 -3.93
N VAL A 49 1.19 10.46 -2.92
CA VAL A 49 1.62 9.42 -1.98
C VAL A 49 0.65 8.25 -2.10
N ILE A 50 1.14 7.11 -2.53
CA ILE A 50 0.38 5.86 -2.57
C ILE A 50 0.53 5.17 -1.22
N ILE A 51 -0.59 4.82 -0.58
CA ILE A 51 -0.62 4.19 0.74
C ILE A 51 -1.37 2.86 0.61
N THR A 52 -0.64 1.77 0.77
CA THR A 52 -1.18 0.43 0.55
C THR A 52 -1.69 -0.26 1.82
N GLY A 53 -2.31 0.52 2.72
CA GLY A 53 -3.11 0.01 3.83
C GLY A 53 -2.36 -0.18 5.14
N ASP A 54 -3.08 -0.75 6.11
CA ASP A 54 -2.69 -0.93 7.52
C ASP A 54 -2.19 0.39 8.14
N ILE A 55 -3.03 1.44 7.96
CA ILE A 55 -2.79 2.77 8.51
C ILE A 55 -2.96 2.73 10.03
N SER A 56 -4.04 2.11 10.49
CA SER A 56 -4.36 1.89 11.90
C SER A 56 -4.22 0.42 12.26
N ASP A 57 -3.84 0.11 13.51
CA ASP A 57 -3.84 -1.25 14.06
C ASP A 57 -5.11 -1.55 14.87
N ASP A 58 -5.74 -0.50 15.43
CA ASP A 58 -6.91 -0.58 16.31
C ASP A 58 -8.22 -0.08 15.67
N GLY A 59 -8.16 0.44 14.44
CA GLY A 59 -9.31 1.00 13.72
C GLY A 59 -9.89 2.28 14.34
N SER A 60 -9.20 2.90 15.31
CA SER A 60 -9.69 4.09 16.00
C SER A 60 -9.67 5.34 15.10
N THR A 61 -10.65 6.22 15.30
CA THR A 61 -10.69 7.52 14.61
C THR A 61 -9.46 8.36 14.91
N THR A 62 -8.90 8.25 16.11
CA THR A 62 -7.69 8.96 16.54
C THR A 62 -6.47 8.51 15.73
N SER A 63 -6.30 7.20 15.51
CA SER A 63 -5.19 6.68 14.69
C SER A 63 -5.21 7.23 13.27
N TYR A 64 -6.38 7.27 12.61
CA TYR A 64 -6.50 7.85 11.28
C TYR A 64 -6.28 9.35 11.25
N SER A 65 -6.78 10.08 12.26
CA SER A 65 -6.54 11.52 12.41
C SER A 65 -5.05 11.82 12.54
N ASP A 66 -4.37 11.09 13.40
CA ASP A 66 -2.94 11.23 13.65
C ASP A 66 -2.11 10.92 12.39
N ALA A 67 -2.43 9.82 11.71
CA ALA A 67 -1.76 9.45 10.46
C ALA A 67 -1.95 10.56 9.39
N TYR A 68 -3.19 11.02 9.24
CA TYR A 68 -3.52 12.08 8.28
C TYR A 68 -2.79 13.38 8.61
N ASP A 69 -2.75 13.80 9.88
CA ASP A 69 -2.08 15.03 10.32
C ASP A 69 -0.56 14.99 10.07
N ILE A 70 0.05 13.83 10.20
CA ILE A 70 1.47 13.64 9.87
C ILE A 70 1.68 13.65 8.35
N LEU A 71 0.89 12.90 7.60
CA LEU A 71 1.07 12.72 6.15
C LEU A 71 0.78 13.99 5.35
N LYS A 72 -0.17 14.85 5.81
CA LYS A 72 -0.49 16.12 5.13
C LYS A 72 0.69 17.10 5.08
N GLU A 73 1.72 16.93 5.92
CA GLU A 73 2.94 17.74 5.87
C GLU A 73 3.70 17.57 4.55
N LEU A 74 3.50 16.47 3.84
CA LEU A 74 4.04 16.23 2.50
C LEU A 74 3.43 17.18 1.45
N ASN A 75 2.26 17.76 1.73
CA ASN A 75 1.51 18.64 0.81
C ASN A 75 1.32 17.99 -0.58
N LEU A 76 0.90 16.72 -0.59
CA LEU A 76 0.66 15.89 -1.77
C LEU A 76 -0.69 15.18 -1.61
N PRO A 77 -1.36 14.81 -2.72
CA PRO A 77 -2.52 13.92 -2.67
C PRO A 77 -2.19 12.60 -1.98
N LEU A 78 -3.05 12.14 -1.06
CA LEU A 78 -2.93 10.89 -0.33
C LEU A 78 -3.85 9.84 -0.96
N LEU A 79 -3.26 8.90 -1.69
CA LEU A 79 -3.95 7.87 -2.46
C LEU A 79 -3.94 6.56 -1.68
N ALA A 80 -4.86 6.43 -0.72
CA ALA A 80 -4.88 5.33 0.23
C ALA A 80 -5.91 4.26 -0.13
N ILE A 81 -5.59 3.00 0.19
CA ILE A 81 -6.51 1.87 0.26
C ILE A 81 -6.43 1.26 1.66
N PRO A 82 -7.48 0.58 2.16
CA PRO A 82 -7.43 -0.07 3.46
C PRO A 82 -6.64 -1.38 3.42
N GLY A 83 -5.99 -1.71 4.54
CA GLY A 83 -5.45 -3.03 4.84
C GLY A 83 -6.35 -3.83 5.78
N ASN A 84 -5.89 -5.00 6.24
CA ASN A 84 -6.71 -5.89 7.07
C ASN A 84 -6.88 -5.41 8.53
N HIS A 85 -6.06 -4.51 9.01
CA HIS A 85 -6.20 -3.87 10.32
C HIS A 85 -7.11 -2.63 10.27
N ASP A 86 -7.38 -2.09 9.08
CA ASP A 86 -8.17 -0.88 8.93
C ASP A 86 -9.68 -1.14 9.05
N LEU A 87 -10.42 -0.06 9.34
CA LEU A 87 -11.88 0.01 9.25
C LEU A 87 -12.28 1.09 8.24
N ARG A 88 -13.19 0.76 7.33
CA ARG A 88 -13.59 1.66 6.23
C ARG A 88 -14.17 2.98 6.71
N GLU A 89 -15.16 2.91 7.61
CA GLU A 89 -15.90 4.11 8.03
C GLU A 89 -15.01 5.19 8.65
N PRO A 90 -14.17 4.92 9.68
CA PRO A 90 -13.31 5.96 10.23
C PRO A 90 -12.19 6.38 9.27
N MET A 91 -11.63 5.47 8.46
CA MET A 91 -10.61 5.80 7.46
C MET A 91 -11.16 6.76 6.40
N MET A 92 -12.40 6.58 5.98
CA MET A 92 -13.03 7.38 4.91
C MET A 92 -13.11 8.87 5.28
N LYS A 93 -13.26 9.21 6.57
CA LYS A 93 -13.31 10.61 7.05
C LYS A 93 -12.05 11.41 6.70
N TYR A 94 -10.91 10.75 6.59
CA TYR A 94 -9.61 11.40 6.41
C TYR A 94 -9.00 11.17 5.02
N PHE A 95 -9.16 9.97 4.45
CA PHE A 95 -8.42 9.55 3.27
C PHE A 95 -9.25 9.49 1.97
N ALA A 96 -10.55 9.76 2.02
CA ALA A 96 -11.40 9.71 0.83
C ALA A 96 -11.30 10.96 -0.07
N LYS A 97 -10.82 12.08 0.45
CA LYS A 97 -10.97 13.38 -0.23
C LYS A 97 -10.09 13.57 -1.47
N ASP A 98 -8.93 12.90 -1.50
CA ASP A 98 -7.96 13.03 -2.60
C ASP A 98 -8.18 11.97 -3.67
N THR A 99 -9.14 11.06 -3.46
CA THR A 99 -9.48 9.96 -4.35
C THR A 99 -10.94 10.08 -4.82
N ASN A 100 -11.18 9.69 -6.05
CA ASN A 100 -12.53 9.61 -6.59
C ASN A 100 -13.12 8.23 -6.25
N ILE A 101 -13.61 8.08 -5.02
CA ILE A 101 -14.23 6.83 -4.55
C ILE A 101 -15.47 6.54 -5.38
N GLN A 102 -15.52 5.38 -6.01
CA GLN A 102 -16.58 4.98 -6.93
C GLN A 102 -17.84 4.49 -6.20
N ASN A 103 -17.65 3.88 -5.02
CA ASN A 103 -18.74 3.39 -4.19
C ASN A 103 -18.45 3.75 -2.71
N PRO A 104 -19.38 4.45 -2.02
CA PRO A 104 -19.15 4.87 -0.63
C PRO A 104 -19.10 3.71 0.38
N GLU A 105 -19.51 2.49 -0.01
CA GLU A 105 -19.41 1.30 0.83
C GLU A 105 -18.00 0.66 0.80
N PHE A 106 -17.20 1.00 -0.21
CA PHE A 106 -15.90 0.41 -0.46
C PHE A 106 -14.86 1.49 -0.81
N PHE A 107 -13.61 1.16 -0.62
CA PHE A 107 -12.51 2.10 -0.85
C PHE A 107 -11.85 1.92 -2.23
N ASP A 108 -12.66 1.61 -3.25
CA ASP A 108 -12.19 1.51 -4.64
C ASP A 108 -12.18 2.90 -5.28
N TRP A 109 -11.08 3.25 -5.94
CA TRP A 109 -10.92 4.56 -6.56
C TRP A 109 -10.04 4.51 -7.81
N VAL A 110 -10.11 5.57 -8.60
CA VAL A 110 -9.28 5.81 -9.77
C VAL A 110 -8.68 7.21 -9.67
N TYR A 111 -7.38 7.29 -9.89
CA TYR A 111 -6.64 8.55 -9.92
C TYR A 111 -5.82 8.65 -11.20
N GLU A 112 -5.82 9.80 -11.84
CA GLU A 112 -5.15 10.00 -13.11
C GLU A 112 -4.26 11.23 -13.10
N THR A 113 -3.07 11.07 -13.65
CA THR A 113 -2.19 12.17 -14.07
C THR A 113 -2.19 12.27 -15.59
N SER A 114 -1.33 13.12 -16.14
CA SER A 114 -1.17 13.22 -17.61
C SER A 114 -0.65 11.93 -18.24
N ASP A 115 0.14 11.14 -17.51
CA ASP A 115 0.88 9.99 -18.03
C ASP A 115 0.66 8.68 -17.26
N THR A 116 -0.13 8.71 -16.18
CA THR A 116 -0.34 7.56 -15.29
C THR A 116 -1.81 7.42 -14.91
N LEU A 117 -2.30 6.19 -14.96
CA LEU A 117 -3.58 5.75 -14.42
C LEU A 117 -3.30 4.87 -13.20
N ILE A 118 -3.81 5.27 -12.03
CA ILE A 118 -3.70 4.49 -10.80
C ILE A 118 -5.09 4.01 -10.40
N ILE A 119 -5.20 2.72 -10.16
CA ILE A 119 -6.43 2.06 -9.71
C ILE A 119 -6.18 1.51 -8.32
N GLY A 120 -6.91 1.99 -7.34
CA GLY A 120 -6.88 1.48 -5.97
C GLY A 120 -8.06 0.56 -5.73
N LEU A 121 -7.80 -0.69 -5.31
CA LEU A 121 -8.84 -1.65 -4.99
C LEU A 121 -8.75 -2.09 -3.54
N ASP A 122 -9.88 -2.07 -2.91
CA ASP A 122 -10.09 -2.46 -1.53
C ASP A 122 -10.18 -3.99 -1.42
N THR A 123 -9.18 -4.61 -0.79
CA THR A 123 -9.13 -6.06 -0.52
C THR A 123 -9.54 -6.42 0.91
N LEU A 124 -9.96 -5.43 1.72
CA LEU A 124 -10.32 -5.64 3.12
C LEU A 124 -11.55 -6.55 3.26
N VAL A 125 -11.43 -7.57 4.08
CA VAL A 125 -12.54 -8.34 4.63
C VAL A 125 -12.55 -8.09 6.13
N GLU A 126 -13.40 -7.17 6.59
CA GLU A 126 -13.40 -6.74 7.99
C GLU A 126 -13.48 -7.93 8.96
N GLY A 127 -12.59 -7.91 9.95
CA GLY A 127 -12.46 -8.99 10.93
C GLY A 127 -11.72 -10.24 10.44
N GLN A 128 -11.14 -10.20 9.23
CA GLN A 128 -10.29 -11.28 8.70
C GLN A 128 -8.89 -10.74 8.38
N ASN A 129 -7.89 -11.62 8.48
CA ASN A 129 -6.51 -11.23 8.14
C ASN A 129 -6.18 -11.41 6.65
N HIS A 130 -7.00 -12.15 5.91
CA HIS A 130 -6.81 -12.35 4.47
C HIS A 130 -7.59 -11.32 3.66
N GLY A 131 -7.12 -11.09 2.44
CA GLY A 131 -7.81 -10.21 1.49
C GLY A 131 -8.68 -10.97 0.50
N MET A 132 -9.67 -10.25 -0.03
CA MET A 132 -10.52 -10.73 -1.13
C MET A 132 -11.03 -9.53 -1.94
N LEU A 133 -10.90 -9.60 -3.26
CA LEU A 133 -11.52 -8.63 -4.16
C LEU A 133 -12.99 -9.00 -4.38
N ARG A 134 -13.85 -7.99 -4.35
CA ARG A 134 -15.28 -8.14 -4.67
C ARG A 134 -15.48 -8.15 -6.18
N SER A 135 -16.62 -8.68 -6.62
CA SER A 135 -17.02 -8.63 -8.04
C SER A 135 -17.10 -7.19 -8.57
N GLU A 136 -17.53 -6.24 -7.74
CA GLU A 136 -17.60 -4.82 -8.10
C GLU A 136 -16.20 -4.23 -8.34
N SER A 137 -15.23 -4.57 -7.49
CA SER A 137 -13.83 -4.15 -7.64
C SER A 137 -13.20 -4.73 -8.90
N LEU A 138 -13.44 -6.02 -9.17
CA LEU A 138 -12.96 -6.69 -10.40
C LEU A 138 -13.64 -6.09 -11.66
N ASN A 139 -14.93 -5.77 -11.59
CA ASN A 139 -15.65 -5.13 -12.70
C ASN A 139 -15.10 -3.72 -12.99
N LEU A 140 -14.82 -2.92 -11.95
CA LEU A 140 -14.17 -1.63 -12.10
C LEU A 140 -12.79 -1.76 -12.78
N LEU A 141 -11.98 -2.72 -12.32
CA LEU A 141 -10.68 -2.99 -12.90
C LEU A 141 -10.81 -3.37 -14.38
N PHE A 142 -11.67 -4.35 -14.70
CA PHE A 142 -11.90 -4.81 -16.06
C PHE A 142 -12.37 -3.68 -16.98
N GLU A 143 -13.30 -2.84 -16.52
CA GLU A 143 -13.77 -1.68 -17.28
C GLU A 143 -12.61 -0.74 -17.62
N LYS A 144 -11.77 -0.40 -16.64
CA LYS A 144 -10.63 0.50 -16.85
C LYS A 144 -9.56 -0.09 -17.78
N LEU A 145 -9.26 -1.39 -17.63
CA LEU A 145 -8.27 -2.07 -18.46
C LEU A 145 -8.74 -2.32 -19.91
N SER A 146 -10.05 -2.41 -20.11
CA SER A 146 -10.63 -2.58 -21.45
C SER A 146 -10.60 -1.29 -22.27
N GLN A 147 -10.45 -0.14 -21.65
CA GLN A 147 -10.36 1.15 -22.33
C GLN A 147 -8.96 1.36 -22.94
N PRO A 148 -8.86 1.81 -24.18
CA PRO A 148 -7.56 2.18 -24.76
C PRO A 148 -6.91 3.31 -23.97
N THR A 149 -5.66 3.13 -23.58
CA THR A 149 -4.88 4.18 -22.93
C THR A 149 -3.40 4.05 -23.26
N GLU A 150 -2.73 5.20 -23.44
CA GLU A 150 -1.27 5.31 -23.54
C GLU A 150 -0.61 5.57 -22.17
N LYS A 151 -1.42 5.72 -21.10
CA LYS A 151 -0.92 5.96 -19.75
C LYS A 151 -0.33 4.68 -19.16
N ASN A 152 0.70 4.83 -18.35
CA ASN A 152 1.21 3.75 -17.53
C ASN A 152 0.17 3.39 -16.47
N ILE A 153 -0.05 2.09 -16.25
CA ILE A 153 -1.08 1.62 -15.33
C ILE A 153 -0.43 1.09 -14.06
N ILE A 154 -0.93 1.56 -12.94
CA ILE A 154 -0.58 1.10 -11.59
C ILE A 154 -1.85 0.58 -10.94
N LEU A 155 -1.79 -0.64 -10.43
CA LEU A 155 -2.81 -1.20 -9.55
C LEU A 155 -2.27 -1.18 -8.11
N THR A 156 -3.08 -0.70 -7.17
CA THR A 156 -2.74 -0.76 -5.74
C THR A 156 -3.75 -1.62 -5.00
N ILE A 157 -3.25 -2.62 -4.29
CA ILE A 157 -4.00 -3.52 -3.41
C ILE A 157 -3.19 -3.79 -2.15
N HIS A 158 -3.84 -4.04 -1.01
CA HIS A 158 -3.09 -4.31 0.21
C HIS A 158 -2.46 -5.71 0.21
N HIS A 159 -3.29 -6.75 0.02
CA HIS A 159 -2.83 -8.14 0.07
C HIS A 159 -2.16 -8.54 -1.24
N PRO A 160 -0.89 -9.02 -1.21
CA PRO A 160 -0.19 -9.43 -2.42
C PRO A 160 -0.88 -10.64 -3.10
N PRO A 161 -0.98 -10.64 -4.45
CA PRO A 161 -1.51 -11.78 -5.21
C PRO A 161 -0.44 -12.84 -5.49
N ILE A 162 0.71 -12.77 -4.84
CA ILE A 162 1.84 -13.70 -4.98
C ILE A 162 2.27 -14.23 -3.62
N ASN A 163 2.85 -15.41 -3.61
CA ASN A 163 3.46 -15.96 -2.41
C ASN A 163 4.82 -15.30 -2.13
N THR A 164 5.07 -14.95 -0.88
CA THR A 164 6.31 -14.34 -0.40
C THR A 164 7.33 -15.38 0.07
N GLY A 165 6.87 -16.61 0.32
CA GLY A 165 7.64 -17.70 0.90
C GLY A 165 7.71 -17.65 2.43
N ILE A 166 6.93 -16.77 3.07
CA ILE A 166 6.68 -16.79 4.53
C ILE A 166 5.33 -17.48 4.74
N PRO A 167 5.29 -18.74 5.20
CA PRO A 167 4.07 -19.55 5.16
C PRO A 167 2.84 -18.91 5.82
N PHE A 168 3.02 -18.29 6.99
CA PHE A 168 1.88 -17.68 7.68
C PHE A 168 1.36 -16.40 6.99
N MET A 169 2.20 -15.68 6.23
CA MET A 169 1.78 -14.52 5.42
C MET A 169 1.10 -14.98 4.13
N ASP A 170 1.64 -16.03 3.52
CA ASP A 170 1.05 -16.61 2.30
C ASP A 170 -0.35 -17.21 2.59
N GLU A 171 -0.55 -17.73 3.82
CA GLU A 171 -1.86 -18.22 4.28
C GLU A 171 -2.92 -17.09 4.39
N ILE A 172 -2.51 -15.86 4.64
CA ILE A 172 -3.39 -14.69 4.80
C ILE A 172 -3.29 -13.67 3.65
N GLY A 173 -2.73 -14.06 2.51
CA GLY A 173 -2.66 -13.25 1.29
C GLY A 173 -4.02 -13.07 0.61
N LEU A 174 -4.01 -12.61 -0.65
CA LEU A 174 -5.21 -12.44 -1.47
C LEU A 174 -5.81 -13.81 -1.85
N LYS A 175 -7.08 -14.05 -1.49
CA LYS A 175 -7.72 -15.37 -1.67
C LYS A 175 -8.15 -15.67 -3.10
N ASN A 176 -8.50 -14.65 -3.86
CA ASN A 176 -8.96 -14.79 -5.23
C ASN A 176 -7.97 -14.17 -6.24
N SER A 177 -6.68 -14.47 -6.05
CA SER A 177 -5.62 -14.04 -6.96
C SER A 177 -5.81 -14.56 -8.40
N ASP A 178 -6.47 -15.72 -8.57
CA ASP A 178 -6.77 -16.29 -9.89
C ASP A 178 -7.79 -15.43 -10.64
N GLU A 179 -8.87 -14.97 -9.96
CA GLU A 179 -9.86 -14.04 -10.54
C GLU A 179 -9.22 -12.70 -10.91
N LEU A 180 -8.29 -12.19 -10.06
CA LEU A 180 -7.52 -11.02 -10.39
C LEU A 180 -6.67 -11.25 -11.65
N SER A 181 -5.99 -12.40 -11.74
CA SER A 181 -5.16 -12.75 -12.90
C SER A 181 -5.99 -12.78 -14.19
N GLU A 182 -7.16 -13.40 -14.16
CA GLU A 182 -8.10 -13.43 -15.31
C GLU A 182 -8.55 -12.00 -15.69
N CYS A 183 -8.83 -11.15 -14.70
CA CYS A 183 -9.22 -9.77 -14.96
C CYS A 183 -8.07 -8.97 -15.61
N LEU A 184 -6.82 -9.22 -15.22
CA LEU A 184 -5.63 -8.56 -15.75
C LEU A 184 -5.34 -8.94 -17.20
N ASP A 185 -5.86 -10.04 -17.71
CA ASP A 185 -5.74 -10.43 -19.13
C ASP A 185 -6.40 -9.42 -20.09
N ALA A 186 -7.29 -8.57 -19.59
CA ALA A 186 -7.86 -7.46 -20.37
C ALA A 186 -6.84 -6.34 -20.67
N ALA A 187 -5.74 -6.28 -19.92
CA ALA A 187 -4.73 -5.25 -20.10
C ALA A 187 -3.91 -5.50 -21.37
N LYS A 188 -3.74 -4.47 -22.19
CA LYS A 188 -2.92 -4.52 -23.41
C LYS A 188 -1.45 -4.25 -23.18
N GLN A 189 -1.05 -3.94 -21.94
CA GLN A 189 0.30 -3.59 -21.54
C GLN A 189 0.60 -4.10 -20.13
N PRO A 190 1.88 -4.28 -19.76
CA PRO A 190 2.25 -4.63 -18.41
C PRO A 190 1.76 -3.60 -17.39
N ILE A 191 1.23 -4.08 -16.28
CA ILE A 191 0.78 -3.28 -15.13
C ILE A 191 1.79 -3.46 -14.00
N ARG A 192 2.00 -2.42 -13.22
CA ARG A 192 2.74 -2.51 -11.95
C ARG A 192 1.75 -2.61 -10.81
N ILE A 193 1.82 -3.69 -10.04
CA ILE A 193 0.97 -3.96 -8.88
C ILE A 193 1.76 -3.63 -7.62
N LEU A 194 1.26 -2.69 -6.82
CA LEU A 194 1.85 -2.24 -5.56
C LEU A 194 1.05 -2.79 -4.40
N CYS A 195 1.74 -3.38 -3.42
CA CYS A 195 1.12 -4.04 -2.28
C CYS A 195 1.77 -3.62 -0.95
N GLY A 196 1.06 -3.89 0.17
CA GLY A 196 1.53 -3.82 1.54
C GLY A 196 1.57 -5.18 2.21
N HIS A 197 1.02 -5.27 3.44
CA HIS A 197 0.71 -6.46 4.21
C HIS A 197 1.90 -7.26 4.76
N VAL A 198 2.95 -7.44 3.99
CA VAL A 198 4.07 -8.34 4.34
C VAL A 198 5.24 -7.61 5.01
N HIS A 199 5.12 -6.32 5.25
CA HIS A 199 6.10 -5.45 5.93
C HIS A 199 7.53 -5.57 5.38
N GLY A 200 7.70 -6.09 4.19
CA GLY A 200 8.99 -6.37 3.58
C GLY A 200 8.95 -6.18 2.06
N ILE A 201 10.13 -6.16 1.47
CA ILE A 201 10.29 -5.97 0.04
C ILE A 201 10.30 -7.35 -0.62
N TYR A 202 9.24 -7.66 -1.33
CA TYR A 202 9.12 -8.86 -2.16
C TYR A 202 8.77 -8.44 -3.56
N GLN A 203 9.39 -9.10 -4.51
CA GLN A 203 9.15 -8.86 -5.93
C GLN A 203 8.81 -10.16 -6.64
N GLY A 204 7.79 -10.11 -7.45
CA GLY A 204 7.34 -11.22 -8.26
C GLY A 204 6.58 -10.75 -9.48
N SER A 205 5.85 -11.67 -10.10
CA SER A 205 5.00 -11.36 -11.24
C SER A 205 3.70 -12.17 -11.18
N LEU A 206 2.64 -11.57 -11.73
CA LEU A 206 1.36 -12.22 -12.03
C LEU A 206 1.16 -12.11 -13.55
N GLY A 207 1.41 -13.19 -14.28
CA GLY A 207 1.52 -13.13 -15.73
C GLY A 207 2.66 -12.19 -16.18
N ILE A 208 2.34 -11.24 -17.04
CA ILE A 208 3.29 -10.21 -17.54
C ILE A 208 3.41 -9.00 -16.58
N HIS A 209 2.60 -8.96 -15.52
CA HIS A 209 2.49 -7.82 -14.61
C HIS A 209 3.48 -7.96 -13.47
N SER A 210 4.18 -6.87 -13.14
CA SER A 210 5.11 -6.86 -12.01
C SER A 210 4.36 -6.64 -10.70
N VAL A 211 4.75 -7.37 -9.65
CA VAL A 211 4.22 -7.21 -8.29
C VAL A 211 5.36 -6.84 -7.36
N VAL A 212 5.18 -5.77 -6.59
CA VAL A 212 6.13 -5.37 -5.56
C VAL A 212 5.40 -5.01 -4.27
N THR A 213 5.99 -5.36 -3.13
CA THR A 213 5.47 -4.99 -1.81
C THR A 213 6.33 -3.90 -1.17
N ALA A 214 5.69 -2.94 -0.51
CA ALA A 214 6.39 -1.89 0.22
C ALA A 214 7.02 -2.42 1.51
N PRO A 215 8.15 -1.85 1.94
CA PRO A 215 8.58 -1.99 3.31
C PRO A 215 7.59 -1.25 4.23
N SER A 216 7.30 -1.81 5.40
CA SER A 216 6.57 -1.08 6.43
C SER A 216 7.42 0.04 7.00
N THR A 217 6.76 1.11 7.44
CA THR A 217 7.45 2.19 8.16
C THR A 217 7.84 1.80 9.57
N CYS A 218 7.20 0.82 10.20
CA CYS A 218 7.39 0.52 11.62
C CYS A 218 8.03 -0.84 11.91
N THR A 219 7.70 -1.91 11.18
CA THR A 219 8.17 -3.26 11.48
C THR A 219 8.50 -4.06 10.22
N ARG A 220 9.19 -5.19 10.41
CA ARG A 220 9.49 -6.13 9.35
C ARG A 220 9.34 -7.56 9.86
N PHE A 221 8.65 -8.42 9.13
CA PHE A 221 8.62 -9.85 9.42
C PHE A 221 9.96 -10.52 9.10
N SER A 222 10.34 -11.51 9.93
CA SER A 222 11.54 -12.31 9.67
C SER A 222 11.26 -13.28 8.53
N PHE A 223 12.06 -13.22 7.48
CA PHE A 223 11.98 -14.21 6.41
C PHE A 223 12.37 -15.59 6.93
N ASN A 224 11.43 -16.54 6.88
CA ASN A 224 11.66 -17.93 7.25
C ASN A 224 10.64 -18.81 6.53
N ARG A 225 11.10 -19.76 5.74
CA ARG A 225 10.28 -20.66 4.94
C ARG A 225 9.74 -21.88 5.70
N ARG A 226 10.10 -22.03 6.95
CA ARG A 226 9.64 -23.17 7.77
C ARG A 226 8.22 -22.89 8.26
N VAL A 227 7.33 -23.89 8.13
CA VAL A 227 5.94 -23.79 8.59
C VAL A 227 5.85 -23.65 10.12
N ASP A 228 6.80 -24.25 10.86
CA ASP A 228 6.92 -24.18 12.32
C ASP A 228 7.77 -23.01 12.83
N ALA A 229 8.14 -22.08 11.95
CA ALA A 229 8.93 -20.92 12.36
C ALA A 229 8.14 -20.03 13.33
N PRO A 230 8.82 -19.45 14.35
CA PRO A 230 8.19 -18.46 15.20
C PRO A 230 7.66 -17.28 14.38
N LYS A 231 6.37 -16.94 14.57
CA LYS A 231 5.80 -15.71 14.05
C LYS A 231 6.37 -14.54 14.83
N GLY A 232 7.00 -13.60 14.16
CA GLY A 232 7.59 -12.45 14.84
C GLY A 232 8.09 -11.40 13.88
N PHE A 233 8.23 -10.19 14.40
CA PHE A 233 8.69 -9.04 13.65
C PHE A 233 9.99 -8.47 14.24
N LYS A 234 10.67 -7.67 13.44
CA LYS A 234 11.84 -6.86 13.82
C LYS A 234 11.50 -5.39 13.61
N LEU A 235 12.09 -4.52 14.43
CA LEU A 235 11.85 -3.08 14.31
C LEU A 235 12.58 -2.44 13.12
N PHE A 236 13.71 -2.99 12.69
CA PHE A 236 14.54 -2.42 11.64
C PHE A 236 15.09 -3.50 10.71
N PRO A 237 15.45 -3.18 9.45
CA PRO A 237 15.23 -1.89 8.76
C PRO A 237 13.78 -1.69 8.32
N THR A 238 13.30 -0.45 8.42
CA THR A 238 12.00 0.03 7.98
C THR A 238 12.18 1.10 6.91
N GLY A 239 11.13 1.46 6.18
CA GLY A 239 11.28 2.45 5.12
C GLY A 239 10.01 2.73 4.34
N PHE A 240 10.22 3.25 3.15
CA PHE A 240 9.21 3.54 2.14
C PHE A 240 9.82 3.28 0.75
N ALA A 241 9.08 3.51 -0.31
CA ALA A 241 9.65 3.44 -1.65
C ALA A 241 9.37 4.70 -2.46
N TYR A 242 10.22 4.96 -3.44
CA TYR A 242 10.01 5.94 -4.50
C TYR A 242 9.64 5.21 -5.79
N LEU A 243 8.66 5.73 -6.50
CA LEU A 243 8.18 5.23 -7.78
C LEU A 243 8.29 6.33 -8.84
N ASP A 244 9.08 6.08 -9.87
CA ASP A 244 8.97 6.75 -11.15
C ASP A 244 7.96 5.96 -11.99
N SER A 245 6.83 6.55 -12.31
CA SER A 245 5.74 5.87 -13.02
C SER A 245 5.86 5.92 -14.54
N SER A 246 6.93 6.48 -15.10
CA SER A 246 7.16 6.50 -16.55
C SER A 246 7.29 5.10 -17.14
N SER A 247 7.21 4.97 -18.47
CA SER A 247 7.29 3.67 -19.18
C SER A 247 8.58 2.91 -18.92
N ASN A 248 9.70 3.64 -18.74
CA ASN A 248 10.99 3.08 -18.32
C ASN A 248 11.28 3.34 -16.85
N GLY A 249 10.24 3.67 -16.09
CA GLY A 249 10.35 4.04 -14.70
C GLY A 249 10.69 2.87 -13.78
N PHE A 250 11.08 3.21 -12.57
CA PHE A 250 11.53 2.26 -11.56
C PHE A 250 10.80 2.44 -10.24
N TRP A 251 10.80 1.39 -9.46
CA TRP A 251 10.41 1.40 -8.06
C TRP A 251 11.66 1.06 -7.24
N THR A 252 11.97 1.88 -6.24
CA THR A 252 13.15 1.67 -5.39
C THR A 252 12.78 1.84 -3.92
N PRO A 253 13.12 0.86 -3.08
CA PRO A 253 12.94 1.01 -1.64
C PRO A 253 14.01 1.93 -1.06
N LEU A 254 13.60 2.71 -0.05
CA LEU A 254 14.46 3.61 0.70
C LEU A 254 14.33 3.28 2.19
N THR A 255 15.43 3.07 2.86
CA THR A 255 15.42 2.79 4.29
C THR A 255 15.54 4.06 5.12
N THR A 256 14.86 4.09 6.26
CA THR A 256 14.96 5.23 7.18
C THR A 256 16.28 5.24 7.96
N SER A 257 17.02 4.11 7.96
CA SER A 257 18.31 3.97 8.63
C SER A 257 19.51 4.49 7.82
N ASP A 258 19.40 4.57 6.49
CA ASP A 258 20.50 5.00 5.61
C ASP A 258 20.73 6.52 5.61
N GLN A 259 20.15 7.20 6.60
CA GLN A 259 20.09 8.64 6.65
C GLN A 259 20.66 9.18 7.97
N LYS A 260 21.92 8.85 8.23
CA LYS A 260 22.73 9.56 9.23
C LYS A 260 23.36 10.80 8.61
#